data_2f2a1b7403f0833ff4e910c30309b7ef
#
_entry.id   2f2a1b7403f0833ff4e910c30309b7ef
#
_cell.length_a   1.000
_cell.length_b   1.000
_cell.length_c   1.000
_cell.angle_alpha   90.00
_cell.angle_beta   90.00
_cell.angle_gamma   90.00
#
_symmetry.space_group_name_H-M   'P 1'
#
loop_
_entity.id
_entity.type
_entity.pdbx_description
1 polymer ?
#
loop_
_entity_poly.entity_id
_entity_poly.type
_entity_poly.pdbx_seq_one_letter_code
_entity_poly.pdbx_strand_id
1 'polypeptide(L)'
;MKIFGPVPSRRLGQSLGINNVRAKTCSYACIYCQLGRTKKMQLKREKFYNLDEVKHKLEKTLNELEKKGEKVDYFTFVADGEPTLDKNLGKTIKAIKKYDIKIAVISNSSLIYKKEVRDELMEADWVSLKCDAVSEEVWKRVDRPFGKLNLCDIKEGMKKFSSEFNGKFVTETMLVKGINDSKNELKKIANFIAELDTDCSYVAIPTRPPAEKEVNGPEPEKINMAVQL
;
A
#
# COMPACT_ATOMS: atom_id res chain seq x y z
N MET A 1 -17.60 6.31 1.88
CA MET A 1 -16.63 5.28 2.26
C MET A 1 -17.14 3.90 1.88
N LYS A 2 -16.26 2.96 1.53
CA LYS A 2 -16.60 1.58 1.20
C LYS A 2 -15.86 0.64 2.17
N ILE A 3 -16.62 -0.26 2.82
CA ILE A 3 -16.09 -1.42 3.52
C ILE A 3 -16.45 -2.63 2.67
N PHE A 4 -15.55 -3.59 2.52
CA PHE A 4 -15.76 -4.75 1.65
C PHE A 4 -15.01 -5.99 2.19
N GLY A 5 -15.53 -7.14 1.89
CA GLY A 5 -15.03 -8.42 2.37
C GLY A 5 -15.89 -8.99 3.49
N PRO A 6 -15.33 -9.87 4.35
CA PRO A 6 -13.89 -10.23 4.39
C PRO A 6 -13.43 -10.94 3.11
N VAL A 7 -12.18 -10.68 2.72
CA VAL A 7 -11.54 -11.29 1.56
C VAL A 7 -10.40 -12.19 2.07
N PRO A 8 -10.31 -13.46 1.62
CA PRO A 8 -9.20 -14.32 1.99
C PRO A 8 -7.89 -13.78 1.42
N SER A 9 -6.97 -13.45 2.30
CA SER A 9 -5.64 -12.94 1.99
C SER A 9 -4.57 -13.92 2.45
N ARG A 10 -3.63 -14.28 1.57
CA ARG A 10 -2.48 -15.13 1.93
C ARG A 10 -1.59 -14.51 3.01
N ARG A 11 -1.62 -13.20 3.18
CA ARG A 11 -0.78 -12.46 4.13
C ARG A 11 -1.50 -12.08 5.41
N LEU A 12 -2.82 -11.85 5.33
CA LEU A 12 -3.61 -11.21 6.38
C LEU A 12 -4.84 -12.04 6.81
N GLY A 13 -4.92 -13.32 6.40
CA GLY A 13 -6.10 -14.14 6.74
C GLY A 13 -7.40 -13.55 6.15
N GLN A 14 -8.45 -13.50 6.95
CA GLN A 14 -9.74 -12.91 6.57
C GLN A 14 -9.67 -11.38 6.74
N SER A 15 -9.43 -10.69 5.64
CA SER A 15 -9.17 -9.26 5.61
C SER A 15 -10.42 -8.46 5.28
N LEU A 16 -10.88 -7.62 6.20
CA LEU A 16 -11.96 -6.65 5.96
C LEU A 16 -11.36 -5.35 5.42
N GLY A 17 -11.61 -5.06 4.15
CA GLY A 17 -11.04 -3.89 3.47
C GLY A 17 -11.76 -2.59 3.82
N ILE A 18 -10.99 -1.56 4.15
CA ILE A 18 -11.47 -0.20 4.42
C ILE A 18 -10.93 0.73 3.33
N ASN A 19 -11.80 1.20 2.44
CA ASN A 19 -11.47 2.24 1.49
C ASN A 19 -11.77 3.61 2.12
N ASN A 20 -10.73 4.29 2.57
CA ASN A 20 -10.81 5.57 3.29
C ASN A 20 -10.61 6.81 2.39
N VAL A 21 -10.46 6.63 1.08
CA VAL A 21 -10.36 7.75 0.12
C VAL A 21 -11.44 7.64 -0.97
N ARG A 22 -11.65 8.71 -1.73
CA ARG A 22 -12.52 8.65 -2.91
C ARG A 22 -11.86 7.82 -4.00
N ALA A 23 -12.67 7.04 -4.70
CA ALA A 23 -12.20 6.15 -5.75
C ALA A 23 -11.30 6.86 -6.78
N LYS A 24 -10.18 6.23 -7.09
CA LYS A 24 -9.17 6.69 -8.05
C LYS A 24 -8.52 8.04 -7.71
N THR A 25 -8.45 8.36 -6.39
CA THR A 25 -7.66 9.47 -5.87
C THR A 25 -6.33 8.92 -5.36
N CYS A 26 -5.23 9.28 -5.99
CA CYS A 26 -3.92 8.74 -5.71
C CYS A 26 -2.82 9.79 -5.94
N SER A 27 -1.65 9.55 -5.39
CA SER A 27 -0.42 10.31 -5.65
C SER A 27 0.41 9.75 -6.81
N TYR A 28 0.06 8.53 -7.26
CA TYR A 28 0.65 7.82 -8.39
C TYR A 28 -0.40 7.49 -9.45
N ALA A 29 0.06 7.24 -10.68
CA ALA A 29 -0.74 6.71 -11.77
C ALA A 29 -0.05 5.45 -12.35
N CYS A 30 0.23 4.46 -11.47
CA CYS A 30 0.99 3.25 -11.81
C CYS A 30 0.40 2.55 -13.04
N ILE A 31 1.27 2.17 -13.97
CA ILE A 31 0.86 1.54 -15.23
C ILE A 31 0.18 0.18 -15.03
N TYR A 32 0.51 -0.51 -13.93
CA TYR A 32 -0.04 -1.82 -13.56
C TYR A 32 -1.28 -1.74 -12.66
N CYS A 33 -1.80 -0.54 -12.36
CA CYS A 33 -2.87 -0.38 -11.38
C CYS A 33 -4.12 -1.16 -11.79
N GLN A 34 -4.51 -2.15 -10.98
CA GLN A 34 -5.69 -3.00 -11.22
C GLN A 34 -7.03 -2.24 -11.09
N LEU A 35 -7.01 -1.04 -10.54
CA LEU A 35 -8.18 -0.17 -10.47
C LEU A 35 -8.36 0.64 -11.77
N GLY A 36 -7.44 0.48 -12.73
CA GLY A 36 -7.37 1.29 -13.93
C GLY A 36 -6.74 2.67 -13.68
N ARG A 37 -6.83 3.56 -14.65
CA ARG A 37 -6.16 4.86 -14.61
C ARG A 37 -6.63 5.74 -13.44
N THR A 38 -5.68 6.39 -12.76
CA THR A 38 -5.95 7.38 -11.72
C THR A 38 -6.75 8.55 -12.30
N LYS A 39 -7.85 8.92 -11.64
CA LYS A 39 -8.70 10.03 -12.07
C LYS A 39 -8.28 11.36 -11.46
N LYS A 40 -7.88 11.34 -10.19
CA LYS A 40 -7.45 12.53 -9.45
C LYS A 40 -6.08 12.27 -8.85
N MET A 41 -5.06 12.92 -9.40
CA MET A 41 -3.72 12.91 -8.81
C MET A 41 -3.56 14.09 -7.84
N GLN A 42 -3.09 13.81 -6.62
CA GLN A 42 -2.85 14.85 -5.62
C GLN A 42 -1.82 14.43 -4.57
N LEU A 43 -1.21 15.42 -3.92
CA LEU A 43 -0.39 15.26 -2.71
C LEU A 43 -1.03 15.91 -1.49
N LYS A 44 -2.03 16.78 -1.72
CA LYS A 44 -2.75 17.42 -0.63
C LYS A 44 -3.58 16.37 0.10
N ARG A 45 -3.30 16.20 1.38
CA ARG A 45 -4.08 15.36 2.27
C ARG A 45 -5.41 16.05 2.58
N GLU A 46 -6.50 15.29 2.57
CA GLU A 46 -7.86 15.78 2.81
C GLU A 46 -8.58 14.89 3.82
N LYS A 47 -9.65 15.38 4.43
CA LYS A 47 -10.61 14.54 5.16
C LYS A 47 -11.64 14.04 4.15
N PHE A 48 -11.58 12.76 3.80
CA PHE A 48 -12.51 12.20 2.80
C PHE A 48 -13.85 11.80 3.42
N TYR A 49 -13.82 11.29 4.64
CA TYR A 49 -15.01 10.81 5.36
C TYR A 49 -14.98 11.25 6.81
N ASN A 50 -16.16 11.37 7.41
CA ASN A 50 -16.30 11.65 8.83
C ASN A 50 -15.98 10.37 9.63
N LEU A 51 -15.30 10.52 10.77
CA LEU A 51 -14.91 9.41 11.63
C LEU A 51 -16.14 8.63 12.18
N ASP A 52 -17.21 9.32 12.51
CA ASP A 52 -18.42 8.67 13.02
C ASP A 52 -19.13 7.88 11.93
N GLU A 53 -19.13 8.36 10.69
CA GLU A 53 -19.61 7.59 9.53
C GLU A 53 -18.80 6.31 9.33
N VAL A 54 -17.47 6.39 9.49
CA VAL A 54 -16.59 5.22 9.41
C VAL A 54 -16.94 4.20 10.48
N LYS A 55 -17.03 4.63 11.73
CA LYS A 55 -17.37 3.78 12.88
C LYS A 55 -18.73 3.10 12.69
N HIS A 56 -19.77 3.87 12.37
CA HIS A 56 -21.11 3.34 12.17
C HIS A 56 -21.18 2.27 11.08
N LYS A 57 -20.52 2.51 9.93
CA LYS A 57 -20.47 1.52 8.86
C LYS A 57 -19.71 0.26 9.28
N LEU A 58 -18.59 0.42 10.01
CA LEU A 58 -17.80 -0.70 10.48
C LEU A 58 -18.60 -1.54 11.48
N GLU A 59 -19.24 -0.92 12.46
CA GLU A 59 -20.11 -1.61 13.45
C GLU A 59 -21.22 -2.39 12.76
N LYS A 60 -21.92 -1.76 11.81
CA LYS A 60 -22.95 -2.45 11.03
C LYS A 60 -22.40 -3.66 10.30
N THR A 61 -21.24 -3.52 9.64
CA THR A 61 -20.61 -4.62 8.90
C THR A 61 -20.19 -5.75 9.85
N LEU A 62 -19.58 -5.44 10.98
CA LEU A 62 -19.16 -6.44 11.97
C LEU A 62 -20.37 -7.23 12.52
N ASN A 63 -21.46 -6.56 12.87
CA ASN A 63 -22.67 -7.20 13.33
C ASN A 63 -23.30 -8.14 12.26
N GLU A 64 -23.19 -7.78 10.98
CA GLU A 64 -23.66 -8.63 9.89
C GLU A 64 -22.75 -9.87 9.69
N LEU A 65 -21.44 -9.72 9.85
CA LEU A 65 -20.48 -10.81 9.76
C LEU A 65 -20.60 -11.77 10.95
N GLU A 66 -20.76 -11.26 12.16
CA GLU A 66 -20.99 -12.06 13.36
C GLU A 66 -22.23 -12.96 13.23
N LYS A 67 -23.35 -12.41 12.73
CA LYS A 67 -24.58 -13.19 12.46
C LYS A 67 -24.38 -14.32 11.45
N LYS A 68 -23.36 -14.19 10.56
CA LYS A 68 -23.00 -15.21 9.56
C LYS A 68 -21.94 -16.18 10.06
N GLY A 69 -21.39 -15.98 11.27
CA GLY A 69 -20.24 -16.74 11.80
C GLY A 69 -18.94 -16.48 11.06
N GLU A 70 -18.84 -15.35 10.33
CA GLU A 70 -17.64 -14.98 9.58
C GLU A 70 -16.63 -14.27 10.50
N LYS A 71 -15.37 -14.71 10.46
CA LYS A 71 -14.26 -14.08 11.22
C LYS A 71 -13.58 -12.99 10.42
N VAL A 72 -13.00 -12.02 11.13
CA VAL A 72 -12.12 -10.99 10.59
C VAL A 72 -10.79 -11.04 11.34
N ASP A 73 -9.69 -11.27 10.61
CA ASP A 73 -8.35 -11.33 11.19
C ASP A 73 -7.67 -9.94 11.13
N TYR A 74 -7.96 -9.15 10.09
CA TYR A 74 -7.42 -7.82 9.89
C TYR A 74 -8.45 -6.82 9.36
N PHE A 75 -8.41 -5.61 9.89
CA PHE A 75 -8.90 -4.42 9.18
C PHE A 75 -7.79 -3.91 8.28
N THR A 76 -8.03 -3.83 6.98
CA THR A 76 -7.00 -3.44 6.03
C THR A 76 -7.37 -2.15 5.31
N PHE A 77 -6.61 -1.08 5.57
CA PHE A 77 -6.68 0.13 4.77
C PHE A 77 -6.04 -0.13 3.41
N VAL A 78 -6.88 -0.45 2.45
CA VAL A 78 -6.55 -0.67 1.05
C VAL A 78 -7.52 0.12 0.20
N ALA A 79 -7.11 1.32 -0.17
CA ALA A 79 -7.99 2.27 -0.82
C ALA A 79 -8.09 2.01 -2.33
N ASP A 80 -9.19 2.47 -2.93
CA ASP A 80 -9.28 2.68 -4.38
C ASP A 80 -8.41 3.89 -4.82
N GLY A 81 -7.22 4.01 -4.24
CA GLY A 81 -6.25 5.08 -4.37
C GLY A 81 -5.14 4.94 -3.33
N GLU A 82 -4.68 6.04 -2.74
CA GLU A 82 -3.62 6.03 -1.71
C GLU A 82 -4.20 6.37 -0.32
N PRO A 83 -4.19 5.43 0.64
CA PRO A 83 -4.81 5.63 1.95
C PRO A 83 -4.19 6.75 2.78
N THR A 84 -2.89 7.03 2.63
CA THR A 84 -2.19 8.08 3.38
C THR A 84 -2.56 9.51 2.95
N LEU A 85 -3.33 9.67 1.87
CA LEU A 85 -3.95 10.94 1.51
C LEU A 85 -5.05 11.38 2.48
N ASP A 86 -5.61 10.45 3.26
CA ASP A 86 -6.62 10.77 4.26
C ASP A 86 -5.99 11.33 5.53
N LYS A 87 -6.35 12.58 5.88
CA LYS A 87 -5.92 13.22 7.14
C LYS A 87 -6.51 12.55 8.40
N ASN A 88 -7.55 11.75 8.24
CA ASN A 88 -8.16 11.05 9.35
C ASN A 88 -7.58 9.62 9.54
N LEU A 89 -6.62 9.18 8.71
CA LEU A 89 -6.10 7.81 8.75
C LEU A 89 -5.69 7.39 10.17
N GLY A 90 -4.78 8.11 10.81
CA GLY A 90 -4.31 7.79 12.17
C GLY A 90 -5.43 7.86 13.21
N LYS A 91 -6.36 8.83 13.10
CA LYS A 91 -7.53 8.92 13.99
C LYS A 91 -8.46 7.73 13.82
N THR A 92 -8.65 7.28 12.58
CA THR A 92 -9.49 6.12 12.27
C THR A 92 -8.84 4.85 12.82
N ILE A 93 -7.53 4.66 12.60
CA ILE A 93 -6.78 3.52 13.15
C ILE A 93 -6.97 3.46 14.67
N LYS A 94 -6.69 4.55 15.39
CA LYS A 94 -6.86 4.61 16.85
C LYS A 94 -8.28 4.28 17.31
N ALA A 95 -9.27 4.80 16.59
CA ALA A 95 -10.67 4.61 16.97
C ALA A 95 -11.19 3.18 16.78
N ILE A 96 -10.60 2.42 15.85
CA ILE A 96 -11.02 1.03 15.57
C ILE A 96 -10.22 -0.02 16.35
N LYS A 97 -9.13 0.36 17.04
CA LYS A 97 -8.39 -0.54 17.96
C LYS A 97 -9.29 -1.17 19.05
N LYS A 98 -10.40 -0.50 19.41
CA LYS A 98 -11.37 -1.00 20.39
C LYS A 98 -12.02 -2.35 20.03
N TYR A 99 -11.94 -2.77 18.76
CA TYR A 99 -12.51 -4.05 18.31
C TYR A 99 -11.57 -5.24 18.49
N ASP A 100 -10.33 -5.02 18.95
CA ASP A 100 -9.30 -6.05 19.15
C ASP A 100 -9.01 -6.91 17.90
N ILE A 101 -9.13 -6.28 16.73
CA ILE A 101 -8.80 -6.85 15.42
C ILE A 101 -7.57 -6.10 14.91
N LYS A 102 -6.56 -6.85 14.45
CA LYS A 102 -5.32 -6.27 13.92
C LYS A 102 -5.58 -5.33 12.75
N ILE A 103 -4.76 -4.31 12.62
CA ILE A 103 -4.91 -3.26 11.60
C ILE A 103 -3.73 -3.29 10.65
N ALA A 104 -4.03 -3.38 9.36
CA ALA A 104 -3.06 -3.32 8.28
C ALA A 104 -3.25 -2.08 7.41
N VAL A 105 -2.14 -1.53 6.90
CA VAL A 105 -2.16 -0.44 5.91
C VAL A 105 -1.30 -0.83 4.71
N ILE A 106 -1.86 -0.72 3.51
CA ILE A 106 -1.15 -0.94 2.24
C ILE A 106 -1.02 0.41 1.54
N SER A 107 0.20 0.93 1.48
CA SER A 107 0.51 2.26 0.91
C SER A 107 1.46 2.17 -0.28
N ASN A 108 1.31 3.09 -1.22
CA ASN A 108 2.25 3.27 -2.32
C ASN A 108 3.55 4.01 -1.93
N SER A 109 3.73 4.30 -0.65
CA SER A 109 4.90 4.94 -0.03
C SER A 109 5.09 6.42 -0.38
N SER A 110 4.34 6.98 -1.29
CA SER A 110 4.59 8.32 -1.85
C SER A 110 4.64 9.44 -0.82
N LEU A 111 3.93 9.31 0.30
CA LEU A 111 3.87 10.34 1.35
C LEU A 111 4.65 9.97 2.61
N ILE A 112 5.42 8.87 2.60
CA ILE A 112 6.18 8.39 3.76
C ILE A 112 7.27 9.37 4.23
N TYR A 113 7.71 10.27 3.36
CA TYR A 113 8.65 11.34 3.71
C TYR A 113 8.06 12.32 4.75
N LYS A 114 6.73 12.42 4.84
CA LYS A 114 6.04 13.28 5.81
C LYS A 114 6.03 12.63 7.19
N LYS A 115 6.52 13.36 8.20
CA LYS A 115 6.52 12.86 9.58
C LYS A 115 5.12 12.49 10.06
N GLU A 116 4.13 13.35 9.80
CA GLU A 116 2.75 13.08 10.21
C GLU A 116 2.16 11.78 9.61
N VAL A 117 2.60 11.37 8.41
CA VAL A 117 2.19 10.10 7.80
C VAL A 117 2.87 8.93 8.50
N ARG A 118 4.15 9.03 8.80
CA ARG A 118 4.85 8.00 9.58
C ARG A 118 4.22 7.83 10.95
N ASP A 119 3.99 8.93 11.68
CA ASP A 119 3.36 8.90 13.01
C ASP A 119 1.97 8.22 12.98
N GLU A 120 1.19 8.42 11.91
CA GLU A 120 -0.11 7.76 11.74
C GLU A 120 0.03 6.27 11.43
N LEU A 121 1.02 5.87 10.62
CA LEU A 121 1.30 4.48 10.29
C LEU A 121 1.88 3.68 11.45
N MET A 122 2.58 4.32 12.40
CA MET A 122 3.04 3.70 13.65
C MET A 122 1.90 3.12 14.50
N GLU A 123 0.67 3.56 14.27
CA GLU A 123 -0.50 3.05 15.00
C GLU A 123 -1.05 1.72 14.44
N ALA A 124 -0.56 1.26 13.29
CA ALA A 124 -0.97 0.00 12.69
C ALA A 124 -0.16 -1.19 13.23
N ASP A 125 -0.71 -2.41 13.08
CA ASP A 125 -0.02 -3.64 13.45
C ASP A 125 0.80 -4.22 12.30
N TRP A 126 0.44 -3.87 11.06
CA TRP A 126 1.09 -4.32 9.85
C TRP A 126 1.07 -3.24 8.77
N VAL A 127 2.21 -2.95 8.18
CA VAL A 127 2.33 -1.95 7.11
C VAL A 127 3.07 -2.54 5.92
N SER A 128 2.49 -2.38 4.72
CA SER A 128 3.15 -2.65 3.46
C SER A 128 3.46 -1.36 2.73
N LEU A 129 4.73 -1.16 2.41
CA LEU A 129 5.18 -0.05 1.59
C LEU A 129 5.63 -0.55 0.22
N LYS A 130 5.17 0.10 -0.85
CA LYS A 130 5.60 -0.21 -2.21
C LYS A 130 7.01 0.31 -2.47
N CYS A 131 7.83 -0.53 -3.11
CA CYS A 131 9.17 -0.19 -3.59
C CYS A 131 9.35 -0.77 -5.00
N ASP A 132 8.74 -0.15 -6.00
CA ASP A 132 8.70 -0.69 -7.37
C ASP A 132 9.94 -0.30 -8.20
N ALA A 133 10.66 0.75 -7.77
CA ALA A 133 11.90 1.20 -8.36
C ALA A 133 12.70 2.09 -7.39
N VAL A 134 14.02 2.14 -7.59
CA VAL A 134 14.94 3.03 -6.87
C VAL A 134 15.74 3.94 -7.79
N SER A 135 15.67 3.72 -9.10
CA SER A 135 16.16 4.64 -10.13
C SER A 135 15.02 5.57 -10.56
N GLU A 136 15.28 6.87 -10.60
CA GLU A 136 14.27 7.89 -10.85
C GLU A 136 13.57 7.72 -12.22
N GLU A 137 14.32 7.35 -13.25
CA GLU A 137 13.80 7.09 -14.58
C GLU A 137 12.80 5.91 -14.56
N VAL A 138 13.18 4.80 -13.92
CA VAL A 138 12.33 3.61 -13.82
C VAL A 138 11.09 3.91 -12.98
N TRP A 139 11.25 4.61 -11.85
CA TRP A 139 10.14 5.05 -11.00
C TRP A 139 9.12 5.90 -11.77
N LYS A 140 9.58 6.88 -12.55
CA LYS A 140 8.69 7.71 -13.38
C LYS A 140 7.95 6.89 -14.45
N ARG A 141 8.55 5.81 -14.95
CA ARG A 141 7.92 4.93 -15.94
C ARG A 141 6.91 3.98 -15.33
N VAL A 142 7.20 3.37 -14.18
CA VAL A 142 6.34 2.36 -13.55
C VAL A 142 5.23 2.98 -12.72
N ASP A 143 5.54 3.96 -11.87
CA ASP A 143 4.61 4.53 -10.89
C ASP A 143 3.95 5.83 -11.36
N ARG A 144 4.54 6.52 -12.32
CA ARG A 144 4.05 7.80 -12.84
C ARG A 144 3.67 8.76 -11.71
N PRO A 145 4.63 9.18 -10.87
CA PRO A 145 4.36 9.95 -9.68
C PRO A 145 3.83 11.35 -9.99
N PHE A 146 3.11 11.95 -9.03
CA PHE A 146 2.80 13.38 -9.09
C PHE A 146 4.08 14.21 -9.13
N GLY A 147 4.18 15.14 -10.08
CA GLY A 147 5.42 15.80 -10.48
C GLY A 147 6.20 16.59 -9.41
N LYS A 148 5.64 16.76 -8.20
CA LYS A 148 6.31 17.40 -7.06
C LYS A 148 6.93 16.40 -6.07
N LEU A 149 6.83 15.11 -6.33
CA LEU A 149 7.43 14.08 -5.50
C LEU A 149 8.91 13.93 -5.83
N ASN A 150 9.69 13.62 -4.79
CA ASN A 150 11.12 13.33 -4.90
C ASN A 150 11.38 11.91 -4.39
N LEU A 151 12.01 11.07 -5.20
CA LEU A 151 12.27 9.68 -4.86
C LEU A 151 13.27 9.55 -3.70
N CYS A 152 14.25 10.45 -3.59
CA CYS A 152 15.20 10.44 -2.48
C CYS A 152 14.50 10.69 -1.15
N ASP A 153 13.58 11.67 -1.09
CA ASP A 153 12.81 11.96 0.12
C ASP A 153 11.94 10.76 0.54
N ILE A 154 11.34 10.07 -0.43
CA ILE A 154 10.54 8.87 -0.19
C ILE A 154 11.42 7.76 0.40
N LYS A 155 12.59 7.50 -0.19
CA LYS A 155 13.55 6.49 0.30
C LYS A 155 14.01 6.79 1.73
N GLU A 156 14.38 8.04 2.02
CA GLU A 156 14.74 8.47 3.37
C GLU A 156 13.56 8.34 4.35
N GLY A 157 12.35 8.63 3.90
CA GLY A 157 11.14 8.41 4.69
C GLY A 157 10.91 6.94 5.02
N MET A 158 11.16 6.02 4.07
CA MET A 158 11.09 4.57 4.28
C MET A 158 12.12 4.10 5.31
N LYS A 159 13.37 4.56 5.22
CA LYS A 159 14.42 4.24 6.21
C LYS A 159 14.03 4.70 7.62
N LYS A 160 13.57 5.94 7.75
CA LYS A 160 13.10 6.47 9.06
C LYS A 160 11.93 5.67 9.61
N PHE A 161 10.99 5.30 8.74
CA PHE A 161 9.84 4.49 9.16
C PHE A 161 10.29 3.10 9.62
N SER A 162 11.14 2.42 8.83
CA SER A 162 11.57 1.06 9.15
C SER A 162 12.34 0.96 10.48
N SER A 163 13.15 1.96 10.81
CA SER A 163 13.93 1.98 12.07
C SER A 163 13.11 2.30 13.33
N GLU A 164 11.89 2.82 13.18
CA GLU A 164 11.05 3.26 14.30
C GLU A 164 9.79 2.39 14.47
N PHE A 165 9.39 1.64 13.44
CA PHE A 165 8.14 0.89 13.45
C PHE A 165 8.28 -0.43 14.21
N ASN A 166 7.41 -0.65 15.21
CA ASN A 166 7.44 -1.83 16.06
C ASN A 166 6.43 -2.93 15.64
N GLY A 167 5.60 -2.67 14.62
CA GLY A 167 4.70 -3.65 14.04
C GLY A 167 5.37 -4.46 12.94
N LYS A 168 4.61 -5.28 12.24
CA LYS A 168 5.13 -6.05 11.09
C LYS A 168 5.28 -5.16 9.87
N PHE A 169 6.52 -4.89 9.47
CA PHE A 169 6.86 -4.10 8.30
C PHE A 169 7.21 -4.98 7.11
N VAL A 170 6.55 -4.75 5.99
CA VAL A 170 6.87 -5.47 4.74
C VAL A 170 6.98 -4.52 3.56
N THR A 171 7.79 -4.88 2.58
CA THR A 171 7.82 -4.20 1.29
C THR A 171 7.13 -5.04 0.22
N GLU A 172 6.65 -4.39 -0.83
CA GLU A 172 6.14 -5.06 -2.02
C GLU A 172 6.69 -4.38 -3.27
N THR A 173 7.27 -5.18 -4.16
CA THR A 173 7.75 -4.75 -5.48
C THR A 173 6.90 -5.39 -6.57
N MET A 174 6.18 -4.58 -7.34
CA MET A 174 5.44 -5.03 -8.52
C MET A 174 6.37 -5.06 -9.73
N LEU A 175 6.68 -6.23 -10.22
CA LEU A 175 7.54 -6.40 -11.40
C LEU A 175 6.73 -6.28 -12.70
N VAL A 176 7.21 -5.43 -13.59
CA VAL A 176 6.64 -5.17 -14.91
C VAL A 176 7.68 -5.45 -15.98
N LYS A 177 7.34 -6.34 -16.93
CA LYS A 177 8.19 -6.76 -18.04
C LYS A 177 8.75 -5.57 -18.82
N GLY A 178 10.06 -5.50 -18.98
CA GLY A 178 10.75 -4.46 -19.74
C GLY A 178 10.77 -3.07 -19.09
N ILE A 179 10.31 -2.94 -17.85
CA ILE A 179 10.28 -1.66 -17.13
C ILE A 179 11.24 -1.67 -15.94
N ASN A 180 10.98 -2.48 -14.92
CA ASN A 180 11.80 -2.59 -13.70
C ASN A 180 12.35 -3.99 -13.44
N ASP A 181 12.30 -4.87 -14.44
CA ASP A 181 12.75 -6.26 -14.39
C ASP A 181 14.18 -6.48 -14.91
N SER A 182 14.95 -5.41 -15.12
CA SER A 182 16.38 -5.53 -15.47
C SER A 182 17.22 -5.98 -14.27
N LYS A 183 18.23 -6.82 -14.49
CA LYS A 183 19.13 -7.29 -13.42
C LYS A 183 19.74 -6.13 -12.61
N ASN A 184 20.05 -5.02 -13.28
CA ASN A 184 20.63 -3.85 -12.62
C ASN A 184 19.62 -3.18 -11.69
N GLU A 185 18.37 -2.96 -12.15
CA GLU A 185 17.35 -2.34 -11.30
C GLU A 185 16.93 -3.26 -10.16
N LEU A 186 16.77 -4.57 -10.41
CA LEU A 186 16.48 -5.56 -9.37
C LEU A 186 17.55 -5.56 -8.27
N LYS A 187 18.85 -5.52 -8.64
CA LYS A 187 19.93 -5.40 -7.64
C LYS A 187 19.86 -4.10 -6.85
N LYS A 188 19.55 -2.98 -7.49
CA LYS A 188 19.40 -1.69 -6.80
C LYS A 188 18.21 -1.72 -5.81
N ILE A 189 17.07 -2.29 -6.22
CA ILE A 189 15.92 -2.47 -5.36
C ILE A 189 16.26 -3.36 -4.16
N ALA A 190 16.89 -4.53 -4.40
CA ALA A 190 17.29 -5.45 -3.35
C ALA A 190 18.28 -4.80 -2.36
N ASN A 191 19.30 -4.09 -2.86
CA ASN A 191 20.24 -3.37 -2.01
C ASN A 191 19.55 -2.30 -1.17
N PHE A 192 18.60 -1.55 -1.73
CA PHE A 192 17.85 -0.56 -0.95
C PHE A 192 16.96 -1.21 0.11
N ILE A 193 16.28 -2.31 -0.24
CA ILE A 193 15.45 -3.05 0.71
C ILE A 193 16.29 -3.63 1.85
N ALA A 194 17.51 -4.09 1.56
CA ALA A 194 18.46 -4.58 2.56
C ALA A 194 18.92 -3.50 3.57
N GLU A 195 18.75 -2.21 3.24
CA GLU A 195 18.99 -1.10 4.18
C GLU A 195 17.80 -0.85 5.11
N LEU A 196 16.66 -1.50 4.88
CA LEU A 196 15.45 -1.36 5.68
C LEU A 196 15.34 -2.50 6.69
N ASP A 197 14.89 -2.18 7.90
CA ASP A 197 14.52 -3.19 8.89
C ASP A 197 13.12 -3.72 8.56
N THR A 198 13.07 -4.71 7.64
CA THR A 198 11.82 -5.26 7.10
C THR A 198 11.68 -6.74 7.43
N ASP A 199 10.50 -7.16 7.89
CA ASP A 199 10.20 -8.57 8.19
C ASP A 199 10.13 -9.44 6.94
N CYS A 200 9.72 -8.87 5.82
CA CYS A 200 9.57 -9.60 4.56
C CYS A 200 9.45 -8.65 3.37
N SER A 201 10.01 -9.07 2.24
CA SER A 201 9.88 -8.36 0.96
C SER A 201 9.17 -9.25 -0.04
N TYR A 202 8.06 -8.75 -0.58
CA TYR A 202 7.24 -9.49 -1.53
C TYR A 202 7.52 -9.05 -2.96
N VAL A 203 7.71 -10.03 -3.83
CA VAL A 203 7.68 -9.83 -5.27
C VAL A 203 6.27 -10.12 -5.78
N ALA A 204 5.69 -9.19 -6.51
CA ALA A 204 4.38 -9.31 -7.13
C ALA A 204 4.47 -9.10 -8.64
N ILE A 205 3.51 -9.65 -9.37
CA ILE A 205 3.35 -9.47 -10.81
C ILE A 205 1.91 -9.06 -11.13
N PRO A 206 1.65 -8.36 -12.24
CA PRO A 206 0.30 -8.05 -12.68
C PRO A 206 -0.47 -9.35 -12.98
N THR A 207 -1.51 -9.65 -12.18
CA THR A 207 -2.37 -10.83 -12.33
C THR A 207 -3.82 -10.47 -12.68
N ARG A 208 -4.13 -9.18 -12.72
CA ARG A 208 -5.45 -8.62 -13.08
C ARG A 208 -5.28 -7.59 -14.17
N PRO A 209 -6.34 -7.25 -14.93
CA PRO A 209 -6.25 -6.23 -15.98
C PRO A 209 -5.62 -4.93 -15.44
N PRO A 210 -4.48 -4.50 -16.01
CA PRO A 210 -3.77 -3.31 -15.59
C PRO A 210 -4.39 -2.02 -16.15
N ALA A 211 -3.91 -0.87 -15.66
CA ALA A 211 -4.32 0.45 -16.19
C ALA A 211 -3.91 0.65 -17.66
N GLU A 212 -2.74 0.13 -18.04
CA GLU A 212 -2.21 0.15 -19.41
C GLU A 212 -2.23 -1.28 -19.97
N LYS A 213 -2.86 -1.48 -21.10
CA LYS A 213 -3.15 -2.83 -21.67
C LYS A 213 -1.89 -3.65 -21.99
N GLU A 214 -0.77 -2.98 -22.29
CA GLU A 214 0.48 -3.60 -22.68
C GLU A 214 1.32 -4.09 -21.48
N VAL A 215 0.87 -3.79 -20.25
CA VAL A 215 1.59 -4.17 -19.03
C VAL A 215 1.40 -5.65 -18.73
N ASN A 216 2.53 -6.36 -18.64
CA ASN A 216 2.60 -7.78 -18.33
C ASN A 216 3.63 -8.05 -17.23
N GLY A 217 3.52 -9.20 -16.57
CA GLY A 217 4.57 -9.72 -15.70
C GLY A 217 5.81 -10.12 -16.51
N PRO A 218 7.01 -10.12 -15.87
CA PRO A 218 8.24 -10.60 -16.51
C PRO A 218 8.23 -12.12 -16.67
N GLU A 219 9.21 -12.62 -17.43
CA GLU A 219 9.45 -14.06 -17.59
C GLU A 219 9.85 -14.71 -16.25
N PRO A 220 9.56 -16.02 -16.06
CA PRO A 220 9.82 -16.74 -14.79
C PRO A 220 11.27 -16.62 -14.29
N GLU A 221 12.25 -16.60 -15.18
CA GLU A 221 13.67 -16.48 -14.83
C GLU A 221 13.96 -15.16 -14.11
N LYS A 222 13.30 -14.07 -14.53
CA LYS A 222 13.48 -12.76 -13.91
C LYS A 222 12.75 -12.67 -12.57
N ILE A 223 11.60 -13.33 -12.44
CA ILE A 223 10.90 -13.44 -11.17
C ILE A 223 11.76 -14.21 -10.17
N ASN A 224 12.29 -15.36 -10.57
CA ASN A 224 13.19 -16.16 -9.75
C ASN A 224 14.45 -15.37 -9.34
N MET A 225 15.05 -14.62 -10.29
CA MET A 225 16.17 -13.74 -9.98
C MET A 225 15.82 -12.69 -8.93
N ALA A 226 14.65 -12.06 -9.04
CA ALA A 226 14.22 -11.04 -8.08
C ALA A 226 13.97 -11.60 -6.68
N VAL A 227 13.54 -12.86 -6.58
CA VAL A 227 13.31 -13.54 -5.29
C VAL A 227 14.62 -14.01 -4.66
N GLN A 228 15.66 -14.26 -5.45
CA GLN A 228 16.98 -14.72 -4.97
C GLN A 228 17.92 -13.58 -4.54
N LEU A 229 17.61 -12.35 -4.91
CA LEU A 229 18.38 -11.17 -4.53
C LEU A 229 18.01 -10.68 -3.15
#